data_5bf92beb83db09e68bb82fb94b41681a
#
_entry.id   5bf92beb83db09e68bb82fb94b41681a
#
_cell.length_a   1.000
_cell.length_b   1.000
_cell.length_c   1.000
_cell.angle_alpha   90.00
_cell.angle_beta   90.00
_cell.angle_gamma   90.00
#
_symmetry.space_group_name_H-M   'P 1'
#
loop_
_entity.id
_entity.type
_entity.pdbx_description
1 polymer ?
#
loop_
_entity_poly.entity_id
_entity_poly.type
_entity_poly.pdbx_seq_one_letter_code
_entity_poly.pdbx_strand_id
1 'polypeptide(L)'
;MYNLDPTHARIIWRSIEGERFVRSLRGEDIPIVNTIRRRYGNSKVLSPEYQPIKKAYLVGRWLIEKSSERLRKHKYCSGRLDIIVRTSSLGTWADSITFTFSQDTFFFLNQFSKLWNKMIDTIKPIYIDSLGVHFSNIIFLQDRSAELFIGFEAGRQNKKEKLSSSIDNLNFRYGKRVVKFGIHKEHPGFFEKG
;
A
#
# COMPACT_ATOMS: atom_id res chain seq x y z
N MET A 1 22.97 27.31 8.95
CA MET A 1 21.73 27.01 8.18
C MET A 1 21.00 28.26 7.73
N TYR A 2 20.81 29.28 8.56
CA TYR A 2 20.11 30.51 8.18
C TYR A 2 20.69 31.22 6.93
N ASN A 3 22.02 31.20 6.77
CA ASN A 3 22.71 31.82 5.62
C ASN A 3 22.91 30.87 4.43
N LEU A 4 22.39 29.61 4.49
CA LEU A 4 22.50 28.66 3.40
C LEU A 4 21.56 29.07 2.25
N ASP A 5 22.08 29.11 1.03
CA ASP A 5 21.24 29.33 -0.14
C ASP A 5 20.14 28.24 -0.22
N PRO A 6 18.87 28.65 -0.33
CA PRO A 6 17.74 27.69 -0.45
C PRO A 6 17.93 26.67 -1.58
N THR A 7 18.55 27.09 -2.69
CA THR A 7 18.84 26.22 -3.83
C THR A 7 19.85 25.12 -3.47
N HIS A 8 20.88 25.46 -2.70
CA HIS A 8 21.85 24.49 -2.21
C HIS A 8 21.21 23.49 -1.23
N ALA A 9 20.30 23.96 -0.35
CA ALA A 9 19.57 23.06 0.54
C ALA A 9 18.70 22.06 -0.24
N ARG A 10 18.08 22.49 -1.32
CA ARG A 10 17.33 21.60 -2.22
C ARG A 10 18.21 20.51 -2.84
N ILE A 11 19.42 20.86 -3.26
CA ILE A 11 20.39 19.92 -3.85
C ILE A 11 20.89 18.93 -2.79
N ILE A 12 21.29 19.42 -1.61
CA ILE A 12 21.80 18.60 -0.51
C ILE A 12 20.76 17.59 -0.04
N TRP A 13 19.51 18.01 0.15
CA TRP A 13 18.42 17.17 0.62
C TRP A 13 17.76 16.38 -0.52
N ARG A 14 18.13 16.66 -1.77
CA ARG A 14 17.51 16.09 -2.97
C ARG A 14 15.98 16.25 -2.97
N SER A 15 15.49 17.35 -2.39
CA SER A 15 14.07 17.61 -2.17
C SER A 15 13.79 19.10 -2.12
N ILE A 16 12.63 19.50 -2.65
CA ILE A 16 12.09 20.86 -2.51
C ILE A 16 11.90 21.25 -1.03
N GLU A 17 11.73 20.27 -0.14
CA GLU A 17 11.57 20.51 1.29
C GLU A 17 12.83 21.10 1.94
N GLY A 18 14.02 20.84 1.40
CA GLY A 18 15.25 21.51 1.83
C GLY A 18 15.22 23.01 1.57
N GLU A 19 14.77 23.42 0.38
CA GLU A 19 14.57 24.82 0.02
C GLU A 19 13.51 25.47 0.91
N ARG A 20 12.35 24.85 1.04
CA ARG A 20 11.23 25.33 1.87
C ARG A 20 11.66 25.49 3.33
N PHE A 21 12.41 24.55 3.87
CA PHE A 21 12.90 24.60 5.24
C PHE A 21 13.78 25.85 5.47
N VAL A 22 14.75 26.14 4.57
CA VAL A 22 15.61 27.31 4.70
C VAL A 22 14.81 28.60 4.59
N ARG A 23 13.86 28.70 3.67
CA ARG A 23 12.97 29.86 3.52
C ARG A 23 12.10 30.06 4.78
N SER A 24 11.55 28.96 5.34
CA SER A 24 10.73 29.03 6.55
C SER A 24 11.55 29.51 7.77
N LEU A 25 12.83 29.11 7.88
CA LEU A 25 13.74 29.64 8.92
C LEU A 25 13.96 31.14 8.81
N ARG A 26 13.82 31.72 7.60
CA ARG A 26 13.93 33.16 7.35
C ARG A 26 12.63 33.92 7.60
N GLY A 27 11.56 33.21 7.98
CA GLY A 27 10.24 33.81 8.21
C GLY A 27 9.46 34.07 6.92
N GLU A 28 9.87 33.48 5.78
CA GLU A 28 9.11 33.54 4.55
C GLU A 28 7.82 32.73 4.69
N ASP A 29 6.69 33.29 4.27
CA ASP A 29 5.42 32.56 4.21
C ASP A 29 5.45 31.58 3.02
N ILE A 30 5.56 30.30 3.35
CA ILE A 30 5.65 29.25 2.32
C ILE A 30 4.29 28.60 2.18
N PRO A 31 3.67 28.71 1.01
CA PRO A 31 2.36 28.11 0.79
C PRO A 31 2.42 26.59 0.99
N ILE A 32 1.55 26.07 1.86
CA ILE A 32 1.36 24.62 2.03
C ILE A 32 0.65 24.11 0.77
N VAL A 33 1.41 23.42 -0.08
CA VAL A 33 0.82 22.73 -1.23
C VAL A 33 0.08 21.51 -0.74
N ASN A 34 -1.25 21.54 -0.81
CA ASN A 34 -2.06 20.35 -0.53
C ASN A 34 -1.75 19.28 -1.59
N THR A 35 -0.98 18.28 -1.20
CA THR A 35 -0.69 17.15 -2.08
C THR A 35 -1.87 16.19 -2.12
N ILE A 36 -2.43 16.00 -3.29
CA ILE A 36 -3.46 14.97 -3.50
C ILE A 36 -2.78 13.60 -3.43
N ARG A 37 -3.24 12.77 -2.52
CA ARG A 37 -2.75 11.40 -2.39
C ARG A 37 -3.16 10.58 -3.62
N ARG A 38 -2.19 9.96 -4.28
CA ARG A 38 -2.41 9.16 -5.49
C ARG A 38 -2.23 7.66 -5.29
N ARG A 39 -1.72 7.23 -4.14
CA ARG A 39 -1.40 5.82 -3.84
C ARG A 39 -1.57 5.51 -2.35
N TYR A 40 -1.96 4.27 -2.08
CA TYR A 40 -1.89 3.64 -0.76
C TYR A 40 -1.04 2.39 -0.87
N GLY A 41 0.01 2.28 -0.10
CA GLY A 41 0.86 1.10 -0.16
C GLY A 41 1.77 0.98 1.04
N ASN A 42 2.36 -0.20 1.15
CA ASN A 42 3.41 -0.51 2.10
C ASN A 42 4.47 -1.36 1.41
N SER A 43 5.71 -1.20 1.85
CA SER A 43 6.82 -2.05 1.45
C SER A 43 7.61 -2.48 2.67
N LYS A 44 8.24 -3.65 2.58
CA LYS A 44 9.13 -4.17 3.63
C LYS A 44 10.37 -4.80 2.98
N VAL A 45 11.51 -4.52 3.58
CA VAL A 45 12.72 -5.33 3.41
C VAL A 45 12.56 -6.53 4.33
N LEU A 46 12.75 -7.72 3.81
CA LEU A 46 12.52 -8.97 4.53
C LEU A 46 13.80 -9.42 5.23
N SER A 47 13.70 -9.69 6.53
CA SER A 47 14.79 -10.37 7.25
C SER A 47 14.95 -11.81 6.73
N PRO A 48 16.15 -12.42 6.87
CA PRO A 48 16.45 -13.75 6.29
C PRO A 48 15.40 -14.81 6.60
N GLU A 49 14.78 -14.75 7.77
CA GLU A 49 13.71 -15.66 8.17
C GLU A 49 12.47 -15.60 7.26
N TYR A 50 12.17 -14.40 6.71
CA TYR A 50 10.96 -14.13 5.90
C TYR A 50 11.22 -14.13 4.40
N GLN A 51 12.46 -14.26 3.95
CA GLN A 51 12.85 -14.26 2.54
C GLN A 51 12.35 -15.49 1.75
N PRO A 52 12.22 -16.71 2.34
CA PRO A 52 11.68 -17.85 1.59
C PRO A 52 10.29 -17.54 1.02
N ILE A 53 10.03 -17.93 -0.23
CA ILE A 53 8.82 -17.59 -1.01
C ILE A 53 7.53 -17.77 -0.22
N LYS A 54 7.38 -18.90 0.47
CA LYS A 54 6.15 -19.19 1.25
C LYS A 54 5.94 -18.20 2.38
N LYS A 55 7.02 -17.81 3.09
CA LYS A 55 6.94 -16.83 4.17
C LYS A 55 6.75 -15.41 3.64
N ALA A 56 7.47 -15.04 2.57
CA ALA A 56 7.31 -13.75 1.89
C ALA A 56 5.88 -13.55 1.37
N TYR A 57 5.23 -14.59 0.84
CA TYR A 57 3.82 -14.56 0.45
C TYR A 57 2.90 -14.16 1.61
N LEU A 58 3.12 -14.75 2.80
CA LEU A 58 2.32 -14.44 3.98
C LEU A 58 2.53 -12.99 4.46
N VAL A 59 3.77 -12.47 4.35
CA VAL A 59 4.05 -11.04 4.59
C VAL A 59 3.32 -10.17 3.56
N GLY A 60 3.34 -10.56 2.29
CA GLY A 60 2.60 -9.86 1.23
C GLY A 60 1.10 -9.77 1.51
N ARG A 61 0.48 -10.86 1.96
CA ARG A 61 -0.92 -10.84 2.40
C ARG A 61 -1.16 -9.83 3.51
N TRP A 62 -0.30 -9.80 4.52
CA TRP A 62 -0.39 -8.82 5.60
C TRP A 62 -0.25 -7.36 5.09
N LEU A 63 0.66 -7.10 4.13
CA LEU A 63 0.81 -5.78 3.52
C LEU A 63 -0.46 -5.35 2.77
N ILE A 64 -1.13 -6.28 2.07
CA ILE A 64 -2.43 -6.04 1.41
C ILE A 64 -3.49 -5.67 2.46
N GLU A 65 -3.63 -6.44 3.52
CA GLU A 65 -4.60 -6.16 4.59
C GLU A 65 -4.38 -4.77 5.20
N LYS A 66 -3.13 -4.45 5.57
CA LYS A 66 -2.75 -3.14 6.14
C LYS A 66 -3.01 -1.97 5.18
N SER A 67 -2.73 -2.17 3.89
CA SER A 67 -2.93 -1.12 2.89
C SER A 67 -4.41 -0.92 2.56
N SER A 68 -5.21 -1.99 2.50
CA SER A 68 -6.65 -1.92 2.25
C SER A 68 -7.42 -1.30 3.41
N GLU A 69 -7.03 -1.59 4.67
CA GLU A 69 -7.56 -0.93 5.85
C GLU A 69 -7.35 0.60 5.78
N ARG A 70 -6.11 1.03 5.45
CA ARG A 70 -5.80 2.46 5.29
C ARG A 70 -6.56 3.11 4.14
N LEU A 71 -6.77 2.40 3.02
CA LEU A 71 -7.56 2.85 1.89
C LEU A 71 -9.01 3.16 2.34
N ARG A 72 -9.65 2.21 3.04
CA ARG A 72 -11.02 2.38 3.58
C ARG A 72 -11.11 3.48 4.64
N LYS A 73 -10.15 3.55 5.56
CA LYS A 73 -10.10 4.59 6.59
C LYS A 73 -10.18 6.01 6.00
N HIS A 74 -9.56 6.21 4.84
CA HIS A 74 -9.59 7.49 4.13
C HIS A 74 -10.68 7.58 3.05
N LYS A 75 -11.62 6.62 3.03
CA LYS A 75 -12.78 6.58 2.10
C LYS A 75 -12.39 6.58 0.63
N TYR A 76 -11.30 5.89 0.26
CA TYR A 76 -10.89 5.67 -1.14
C TYR A 76 -11.22 4.26 -1.62
N CYS A 77 -11.49 4.14 -2.92
CA CYS A 77 -11.50 2.88 -3.67
C CYS A 77 -10.26 2.84 -4.57
N SER A 78 -9.78 1.63 -4.88
CA SER A 78 -8.71 1.44 -5.85
C SER A 78 -9.19 0.67 -7.06
N GLY A 79 -8.68 1.03 -8.24
CA GLY A 79 -8.87 0.33 -9.51
C GLY A 79 -7.62 -0.40 -10.00
N ARG A 80 -6.52 -0.39 -9.22
CA ARG A 80 -5.26 -1.03 -9.61
C ARG A 80 -4.44 -1.46 -8.42
N LEU A 81 -3.85 -2.65 -8.49
CA LEU A 81 -2.86 -3.17 -7.57
C LEU A 81 -1.52 -3.33 -8.28
N ASP A 82 -0.48 -2.71 -7.74
CA ASP A 82 0.90 -2.83 -8.19
C ASP A 82 1.68 -3.65 -7.15
N ILE A 83 2.54 -4.58 -7.62
CA ILE A 83 3.47 -5.36 -6.79
C ILE A 83 4.89 -5.12 -7.29
N ILE A 84 5.80 -4.91 -6.36
CA ILE A 84 7.23 -4.79 -6.62
C ILE A 84 7.95 -5.79 -5.73
N VAL A 85 8.72 -6.68 -6.35
CA VAL A 85 9.52 -7.71 -5.67
C VAL A 85 10.97 -7.50 -6.05
N ARG A 86 11.85 -7.44 -5.06
CA ARG A 86 13.31 -7.38 -5.27
C ARG A 86 13.95 -8.66 -4.75
N THR A 87 14.87 -9.17 -5.55
CA THR A 87 15.70 -10.33 -5.22
C THR A 87 17.16 -9.99 -5.51
N SER A 88 18.10 -10.45 -4.68
CA SER A 88 19.53 -10.20 -4.87
C SER A 88 20.07 -10.84 -6.14
N SER A 89 19.51 -12.00 -6.53
CA SER A 89 20.00 -12.79 -7.66
C SER A 89 19.38 -12.43 -9.01
N LEU A 90 18.12 -11.96 -9.02
CA LEU A 90 17.32 -11.78 -10.24
C LEU A 90 16.90 -10.32 -10.48
N GLY A 91 17.35 -9.40 -9.60
CA GLY A 91 17.00 -8.00 -9.68
C GLY A 91 15.57 -7.68 -9.20
N THR A 92 14.93 -6.72 -9.87
CA THR A 92 13.60 -6.25 -9.50
C THR A 92 12.55 -6.69 -10.51
N TRP A 93 11.51 -7.36 -10.05
CA TRP A 93 10.30 -7.65 -10.81
C TRP A 93 9.17 -6.72 -10.34
N ALA A 94 8.44 -6.14 -11.28
CA ALA A 94 7.29 -5.30 -10.99
C ALA A 94 6.18 -5.58 -12.01
N ASP A 95 4.96 -5.72 -11.52
CA ASP A 95 3.78 -5.87 -12.37
C ASP A 95 2.53 -5.34 -11.67
N SER A 96 1.45 -5.21 -12.41
CA SER A 96 0.20 -4.63 -11.93
C SER A 96 -1.01 -5.28 -12.58
N ILE A 97 -2.13 -5.21 -11.87
CA ILE A 97 -3.43 -5.63 -12.39
C ILE A 97 -4.46 -4.52 -12.17
N THR A 98 -5.22 -4.21 -13.22
CA THR A 98 -6.34 -3.25 -13.18
C THR A 98 -7.66 -4.00 -13.02
N PHE A 99 -8.61 -3.36 -12.34
CA PHE A 99 -9.94 -3.92 -12.05
C PHE A 99 -10.94 -2.80 -11.78
N THR A 100 -12.22 -3.14 -11.69
CA THR A 100 -13.28 -2.22 -11.24
C THR A 100 -13.00 -1.74 -9.80
N PHE A 101 -13.29 -0.48 -9.53
CA PHE A 101 -12.99 0.13 -8.22
C PHE A 101 -13.59 -0.67 -7.07
N SER A 102 -12.74 -1.04 -6.12
CA SER A 102 -13.12 -1.86 -4.96
C SER A 102 -12.48 -1.37 -3.66
N GLN A 103 -13.07 -1.78 -2.53
CA GLN A 103 -12.54 -1.68 -1.17
C GLN A 103 -12.44 -3.05 -0.49
N ASP A 104 -12.81 -4.13 -1.19
CA ASP A 104 -12.87 -5.49 -0.62
C ASP A 104 -11.48 -6.10 -0.45
N THR A 105 -11.10 -6.40 0.78
CA THR A 105 -9.81 -7.04 1.11
C THR A 105 -9.70 -8.45 0.52
N PHE A 106 -10.79 -9.25 0.50
CA PHE A 106 -10.75 -10.60 -0.10
C PHE A 106 -10.48 -10.53 -1.60
N PHE A 107 -11.11 -9.57 -2.29
CA PHE A 107 -10.85 -9.31 -3.69
C PHE A 107 -9.38 -8.94 -3.93
N PHE A 108 -8.84 -8.02 -3.16
CA PHE A 108 -7.44 -7.61 -3.28
C PHE A 108 -6.45 -8.75 -3.00
N LEU A 109 -6.73 -9.60 -2.01
CA LEU A 109 -5.92 -10.79 -1.73
C LEU A 109 -5.95 -11.79 -2.90
N ASN A 110 -7.08 -11.90 -3.59
CA ASN A 110 -7.18 -12.74 -4.80
C ASN A 110 -6.36 -12.15 -5.95
N GLN A 111 -6.44 -10.83 -6.20
CA GLN A 111 -5.59 -10.18 -7.21
C GLN A 111 -4.10 -10.28 -6.87
N PHE A 112 -3.74 -10.14 -5.61
CA PHE A 112 -2.38 -10.36 -5.13
C PHE A 112 -1.90 -11.78 -5.45
N SER A 113 -2.72 -12.80 -5.17
CA SER A 113 -2.37 -14.20 -5.48
C SER A 113 -2.12 -14.42 -6.97
N LYS A 114 -2.91 -13.81 -7.86
CA LYS A 114 -2.70 -13.88 -9.32
C LYS A 114 -1.35 -13.29 -9.73
N LEU A 115 -1.03 -12.08 -9.27
CA LEU A 115 0.24 -11.43 -9.55
C LEU A 115 1.43 -12.19 -8.95
N TRP A 116 1.25 -12.74 -7.75
CA TRP A 116 2.27 -13.56 -7.09
C TRP A 116 2.59 -14.83 -7.89
N ASN A 117 1.59 -15.54 -8.35
CA ASN A 117 1.79 -16.73 -9.19
C ASN A 117 2.48 -16.37 -10.51
N LYS A 118 2.05 -15.27 -11.15
CA LYS A 118 2.71 -14.75 -12.36
C LYS A 118 4.18 -14.42 -12.11
N MET A 119 4.52 -13.83 -10.98
CA MET A 119 5.90 -13.55 -10.58
C MET A 119 6.71 -14.84 -10.45
N ILE A 120 6.16 -15.85 -9.73
CA ILE A 120 6.81 -17.17 -9.57
C ILE A 120 7.07 -17.81 -10.94
N ASP A 121 6.08 -17.82 -11.83
CA ASP A 121 6.19 -18.42 -13.16
C ASP A 121 7.23 -17.71 -14.04
N THR A 122 7.36 -16.37 -13.87
CA THR A 122 8.25 -15.54 -14.69
C THR A 122 9.70 -15.62 -14.24
N ILE A 123 9.98 -15.42 -12.94
CA ILE A 123 11.35 -15.27 -12.45
C ILE A 123 11.81 -16.41 -11.53
N LYS A 124 10.91 -17.30 -11.10
CA LYS A 124 11.20 -18.49 -10.27
C LYS A 124 12.16 -18.19 -9.10
N PRO A 125 11.90 -17.18 -8.26
CA PRO A 125 12.81 -16.78 -7.21
C PRO A 125 12.87 -17.84 -6.13
N ILE A 126 14.01 -17.97 -5.44
CA ILE A 126 14.14 -18.83 -4.24
C ILE A 126 13.94 -17.98 -2.99
N TYR A 127 14.51 -16.77 -2.97
CA TYR A 127 14.44 -15.82 -1.88
C TYR A 127 13.99 -14.45 -2.38
N ILE A 128 13.28 -13.72 -1.53
CA ILE A 128 12.79 -12.37 -1.78
C ILE A 128 13.38 -11.43 -0.73
N ASP A 129 14.12 -10.40 -1.15
CA ASP A 129 14.76 -9.45 -0.24
C ASP A 129 13.80 -8.35 0.20
N SER A 130 12.97 -7.87 -0.72
CA SER A 130 11.95 -6.87 -0.39
C SER A 130 10.69 -7.04 -1.21
N LEU A 131 9.58 -6.67 -0.61
CA LEU A 131 8.25 -6.74 -1.20
C LEU A 131 7.51 -5.43 -0.95
N GLY A 132 6.96 -4.85 -2.01
CA GLY A 132 6.07 -3.68 -1.97
C GLY A 132 4.73 -4.01 -2.61
N VAL A 133 3.66 -3.52 -2.00
CA VAL A 133 2.29 -3.56 -2.54
C VAL A 133 1.72 -2.16 -2.53
N HIS A 134 1.11 -1.74 -3.63
CA HIS A 134 0.57 -0.39 -3.80
C HIS A 134 -0.80 -0.44 -4.48
N PHE A 135 -1.77 0.22 -3.87
CA PHE A 135 -3.04 0.55 -4.50
C PHE A 135 -2.90 1.89 -5.21
N SER A 136 -3.12 1.90 -6.50
CA SER A 136 -3.11 3.08 -7.38
C SER A 136 -4.41 3.21 -8.16
N ASN A 137 -4.53 4.22 -9.03
CA ASN A 137 -5.80 4.55 -9.65
C ASN A 137 -6.91 4.63 -8.58
N ILE A 138 -6.76 5.58 -7.63
CA ILE A 138 -7.67 5.72 -6.49
C ILE A 138 -8.68 6.84 -6.75
N ILE A 139 -9.92 6.62 -6.33
CA ILE A 139 -10.98 7.62 -6.29
C ILE A 139 -11.64 7.65 -4.91
N PHE A 140 -12.29 8.74 -4.55
CA PHE A 140 -13.12 8.74 -3.37
C PHE A 140 -14.31 7.78 -3.52
N LEU A 141 -14.71 7.16 -2.42
CA LEU A 141 -15.84 6.23 -2.40
C LEU A 141 -17.14 6.88 -2.93
N GLN A 142 -17.35 8.16 -2.63
CA GLN A 142 -18.50 8.93 -3.09
C GLN A 142 -18.49 9.19 -4.60
N ASP A 143 -17.29 9.24 -5.22
CA ASP A 143 -17.13 9.50 -6.65
C ASP A 143 -17.19 8.21 -7.48
N ARG A 144 -17.31 7.05 -6.82
CA ARG A 144 -17.50 5.78 -7.50
C ARG A 144 -18.90 5.72 -8.08
N SER A 145 -19.00 5.87 -9.41
CA SER A 145 -20.25 5.65 -10.13
C SER A 145 -20.81 4.28 -9.83
N ALA A 146 -22.09 4.19 -9.48
CA ALA A 146 -22.78 2.92 -9.44
C ALA A 146 -22.79 2.38 -10.89
N GLU A 147 -22.10 1.26 -11.14
CA GLU A 147 -22.16 0.61 -12.44
C GLU A 147 -23.61 0.21 -12.71
N LEU A 148 -24.24 0.89 -13.66
CA LEU A 148 -25.67 0.77 -14.02
C LEU A 148 -26.07 -0.63 -14.51
N PHE A 149 -25.12 -1.51 -14.79
CA PHE A 149 -25.38 -2.75 -15.54
C PHE A 149 -25.30 -4.04 -14.73
N ILE A 150 -25.00 -4.02 -13.40
CA ILE A 150 -24.75 -5.27 -12.67
C ILE A 150 -25.43 -5.26 -11.29
N GLY A 151 -26.75 -5.26 -11.28
CA GLY A 151 -27.52 -5.23 -10.01
C GLY A 151 -27.20 -6.39 -9.04
N PHE A 152 -26.93 -7.60 -9.55
CA PHE A 152 -26.66 -8.77 -8.71
C PHE A 152 -25.20 -8.83 -8.23
N GLU A 153 -24.22 -8.51 -9.08
CA GLU A 153 -22.82 -8.49 -8.72
C GLU A 153 -22.46 -7.28 -7.84
N ALA A 154 -23.04 -6.11 -8.10
CA ALA A 154 -22.92 -4.94 -7.25
C ALA A 154 -23.42 -5.20 -5.82
N GLY A 155 -24.52 -5.92 -5.66
CA GLY A 155 -25.04 -6.34 -4.35
C GLY A 155 -24.07 -7.26 -3.58
N ARG A 156 -23.43 -8.20 -4.28
CA ARG A 156 -22.39 -9.09 -3.69
C ARG A 156 -21.12 -8.33 -3.31
N GLN A 157 -20.66 -7.44 -4.15
CA GLN A 157 -19.48 -6.60 -3.88
C GLN A 157 -19.72 -5.70 -2.66
N ASN A 158 -20.88 -5.04 -2.59
CA ASN A 158 -21.25 -4.22 -1.43
C ASN A 158 -21.27 -5.03 -0.12
N LYS A 159 -21.76 -6.26 -0.12
CA LYS A 159 -21.73 -7.14 1.06
C LYS A 159 -20.31 -7.46 1.51
N LYS A 160 -19.39 -7.77 0.60
CA LYS A 160 -17.99 -8.07 0.90
C LYS A 160 -17.22 -6.84 1.40
N GLU A 161 -17.48 -5.67 0.82
CA GLU A 161 -16.91 -4.40 1.28
C GLU A 161 -17.42 -4.03 2.69
N LYS A 162 -18.71 -4.21 2.96
CA LYS A 162 -19.29 -4.05 4.31
C LYS A 162 -18.67 -5.01 5.32
N LEU A 163 -18.45 -6.26 4.94
CA LEU A 163 -17.76 -7.24 5.79
C LEU A 163 -16.32 -6.79 6.10
N SER A 164 -15.58 -6.34 5.09
CA SER A 164 -14.21 -5.81 5.29
C SER A 164 -14.20 -4.62 6.26
N SER A 165 -15.14 -3.68 6.11
CA SER A 165 -15.29 -2.54 7.03
C SER A 165 -15.69 -2.96 8.44
N SER A 166 -16.55 -3.97 8.58
CA SER A 166 -16.94 -4.50 9.90
C SER A 166 -15.76 -5.15 10.62
N ILE A 167 -14.90 -5.85 9.89
CA ILE A 167 -13.65 -6.42 10.44
C ILE A 167 -12.71 -5.31 10.91
N ASP A 168 -12.55 -4.24 10.12
CA ASP A 168 -11.72 -3.09 10.51
C ASP A 168 -12.25 -2.45 11.80
N ASN A 169 -13.56 -2.24 11.90
CA ASN A 169 -14.21 -1.65 13.08
C ASN A 169 -14.02 -2.52 14.33
N LEU A 170 -14.14 -3.85 14.21
CA LEU A 170 -13.86 -4.78 15.30
C LEU A 170 -12.40 -4.68 15.75
N ASN A 171 -11.46 -4.73 14.81
CA ASN A 171 -10.03 -4.65 15.11
C ASN A 171 -9.66 -3.30 15.76
N PHE A 172 -10.24 -2.21 15.29
CA PHE A 172 -10.08 -0.89 15.89
C PHE A 172 -10.63 -0.83 17.32
N ARG A 173 -11.84 -1.36 17.54
CA ARG A 173 -12.50 -1.37 18.85
C ARG A 173 -11.70 -2.13 19.92
N TYR A 174 -11.07 -3.24 19.54
CA TYR A 174 -10.28 -4.06 20.46
C TYR A 174 -8.80 -3.66 20.53
N GLY A 175 -8.36 -2.64 19.77
CA GLY A 175 -6.99 -2.15 19.76
C GLY A 175 -5.94 -3.15 19.25
N LYS A 176 -6.38 -4.27 18.66
CA LYS A 176 -5.53 -5.33 18.10
C LYS A 176 -6.25 -6.08 16.98
N ARG A 177 -5.52 -6.80 16.16
CA ARG A 177 -6.09 -7.62 15.09
C ARG A 177 -6.68 -8.92 15.63
N VAL A 178 -7.91 -8.86 16.13
CA VAL A 178 -8.67 -10.02 16.61
C VAL A 178 -9.25 -10.85 15.46
N VAL A 179 -9.60 -10.20 14.35
CA VAL A 179 -10.10 -10.85 13.13
C VAL A 179 -9.13 -10.59 11.99
N LYS A 180 -8.75 -11.66 11.28
CA LYS A 180 -7.81 -11.64 10.16
C LYS A 180 -8.46 -12.19 8.90
N PHE A 181 -7.97 -11.79 7.72
CA PHE A 181 -8.44 -12.25 6.41
C PHE A 181 -7.72 -13.55 5.98
N GLY A 182 -7.69 -14.54 6.84
CA GLY A 182 -6.98 -15.79 6.64
C GLY A 182 -5.55 -15.76 7.20
N ILE A 183 -4.70 -16.67 6.73
CA ILE A 183 -3.34 -16.81 7.23
C ILE A 183 -2.46 -15.69 6.63
N HIS A 184 -1.84 -14.93 7.50
CA HIS A 184 -0.78 -13.98 7.16
C HIS A 184 0.32 -13.99 8.22
N LYS A 185 1.46 -13.42 7.93
CA LYS A 185 2.56 -13.24 8.89
C LYS A 185 2.94 -11.78 8.97
N GLU A 186 2.83 -11.21 10.17
CA GLU A 186 3.29 -9.87 10.46
C GLU A 186 4.81 -9.86 10.47
N HIS A 187 5.42 -8.87 9.82
CA HIS A 187 6.85 -8.68 9.81
C HIS A 187 7.18 -7.51 10.76
N PRO A 188 8.00 -7.73 11.80
CA PRO A 188 8.39 -6.65 12.69
C PRO A 188 9.09 -5.55 11.88
N GLY A 189 8.69 -4.29 12.09
CA GLY A 189 9.35 -3.14 11.48
C GLY A 189 10.72 -2.93 12.11
N PHE A 190 11.70 -2.44 11.35
CA PHE A 190 12.99 -2.01 11.88
C PHE A 190 12.87 -0.84 12.88
N PHE A 191 11.72 -0.17 12.93
CA PHE A 191 11.48 1.04 13.73
C PHE A 191 10.21 0.98 14.61
N GLU A 192 9.61 -0.19 14.81
CA GLU A 192 8.53 -0.33 15.80
C GLU A 192 9.10 -0.65 17.19
N LYS A 193 10.00 0.21 17.68
CA LYS A 193 10.30 0.37 19.10
C LYS A 193 10.13 1.85 19.41
N GLY A 194 8.97 2.20 19.84
CA GLY A 194 8.59 3.51 20.33
C GLY A 194 7.23 3.41 20.95
#